data_c01a92fd552a4030742c7836cfa3b315
#
_entry.id   c01a92fd552a4030742c7836cfa3b315
#
_cell.length_a   1.000
_cell.length_b   1.000
_cell.length_c   1.000
_cell.angle_alpha   90.00
_cell.angle_beta   90.00
_cell.angle_gamma   90.00
#
_symmetry.space_group_name_H-M   'P 1'
#
loop_
_entity.id
_entity.type
_entity.pdbx_description
1 polymer ?
#
loop_
_entity_poly.entity_id
_entity_poly.type
_entity_poly.pdbx_seq_one_letter_code
_entity_poly.pdbx_strand_id
1 'polypeptide(L)'
;MYQEHKAQSERSRLKGALRKGIRSNRMDMIEELKDTLRMEIRPNSQGSEYLEAVISKQDLELLHSLLKKHLGPAAKESGKEANLSNEIQKVVDALGGLRNEQSFFYKQEGDKVIYAALWPWGSNPDKITLKSGVSTLVFIDQ
;
A
#
# COMPACT_ATOMS: atom_id res chain seq x y z
N MET A 1 6.24 28.60 3.96
CA MET A 1 6.34 27.37 4.67
C MET A 1 6.02 26.18 3.83
N TYR A 2 4.83 26.14 3.33
CA TYR A 2 4.44 25.05 2.49
C TYR A 2 5.31 24.95 1.24
N GLN A 3 5.69 26.11 0.69
CA GLN A 3 6.53 26.13 -0.49
C GLN A 3 7.91 25.55 -0.22
N GLU A 4 8.50 25.89 0.92
CA GLU A 4 9.79 25.33 1.25
C GLU A 4 9.74 23.83 1.41
N HIS A 5 8.69 23.35 2.07
CA HIS A 5 8.51 21.94 2.25
C HIS A 5 8.39 21.22 0.90
N LYS A 6 7.66 21.85 -0.01
CA LYS A 6 7.49 21.27 -1.32
C LYS A 6 8.80 21.23 -2.10
N ALA A 7 9.61 22.27 -1.97
CA ALA A 7 10.90 22.29 -2.65
C ALA A 7 11.82 21.20 -2.12
N GLN A 8 11.80 20.95 -0.82
CA GLN A 8 12.59 19.88 -0.26
C GLN A 8 12.11 18.52 -0.76
N SER A 9 10.82 18.36 -0.85
CA SER A 9 10.26 17.11 -1.36
C SER A 9 10.68 16.87 -2.79
N GLU A 10 10.73 17.92 -3.59
CA GLU A 10 11.16 17.77 -4.98
C GLU A 10 12.63 17.40 -5.07
N ARG A 11 13.46 17.97 -4.22
CA ARG A 11 14.86 17.59 -4.21
C ARG A 11 15.04 16.14 -3.84
N SER A 12 14.25 15.66 -2.90
CA SER A 12 14.30 14.25 -2.52
C SER A 12 13.91 13.37 -3.70
N ARG A 13 12.92 13.79 -4.46
CA ARG A 13 12.50 13.02 -5.62
C ARG A 13 13.56 13.00 -6.69
N LEU A 14 14.26 14.12 -6.90
CA LEU A 14 15.33 14.14 -7.87
C LEU A 14 16.45 13.20 -7.47
N LYS A 15 16.82 13.18 -6.21
CA LYS A 15 17.81 12.24 -5.74
C LYS A 15 17.33 10.80 -5.94
N GLY A 16 16.05 10.56 -5.68
CA GLY A 16 15.49 9.25 -5.93
C GLY A 16 15.55 8.87 -7.39
N ALA A 17 15.30 9.83 -8.28
CA ALA A 17 15.34 9.56 -9.71
C ALA A 17 16.72 9.15 -10.16
N LEU A 18 17.76 9.76 -9.59
CA LEU A 18 19.14 9.41 -9.93
C LEU A 18 19.47 7.97 -9.54
N ARG A 19 18.81 7.48 -8.52
CA ARG A 19 19.02 6.11 -8.07
C ARG A 19 17.88 5.19 -8.48
N LYS A 20 17.15 5.60 -9.48
CA LYS A 20 15.95 4.91 -9.88
C LYS A 20 16.20 3.45 -10.25
N GLY A 21 17.35 3.16 -10.82
CA GLY A 21 17.67 1.81 -11.23
C GLY A 21 17.78 0.83 -10.09
N ILE A 22 17.97 1.32 -8.86
CA ILE A 22 18.15 0.44 -7.71
C ILE A 22 16.98 0.50 -6.74
N ARG A 23 16.01 1.37 -6.98
CA ARG A 23 14.83 1.46 -6.12
C ARG A 23 13.72 0.60 -6.69
N SER A 24 13.08 -0.16 -5.82
CA SER A 24 11.93 -0.96 -6.21
C SER A 24 10.69 -0.08 -6.27
N ASN A 25 9.70 -0.52 -7.04
CA ASN A 25 8.42 0.18 -7.11
C ASN A 25 7.74 0.30 -5.76
N ARG A 26 7.91 -0.70 -4.88
CA ARG A 26 7.28 -0.67 -3.57
C ARG A 26 7.80 0.48 -2.71
N MET A 27 9.11 0.78 -2.83
CA MET A 27 9.70 1.87 -2.07
C MET A 27 9.17 3.21 -2.55
N ASP A 28 9.04 3.36 -3.87
CA ASP A 28 8.49 4.58 -4.43
C ASP A 28 7.04 4.78 -3.99
N MET A 29 6.27 3.71 -3.97
CA MET A 29 4.87 3.80 -3.56
C MET A 29 4.73 4.21 -2.11
N ILE A 30 5.46 3.55 -1.21
CA ILE A 30 5.35 3.86 0.21
C ILE A 30 5.79 5.29 0.48
N GLU A 31 6.86 5.73 -0.16
CA GLU A 31 7.32 7.10 0.02
C GLU A 31 6.30 8.11 -0.51
N GLU A 32 5.72 7.83 -1.65
CA GLU A 32 4.71 8.72 -2.21
C GLU A 32 3.48 8.79 -1.31
N LEU A 33 3.06 7.66 -0.75
CA LEU A 33 1.94 7.64 0.17
C LEU A 33 2.23 8.51 1.39
N LYS A 34 3.42 8.37 1.96
CA LYS A 34 3.79 9.16 3.13
C LYS A 34 3.87 10.65 2.81
N ASP A 35 4.37 11.00 1.63
CA ASP A 35 4.53 12.39 1.25
C ASP A 35 3.19 13.06 0.90
N THR A 36 2.23 12.27 0.45
CA THR A 36 1.01 12.81 -0.12
C THR A 36 -0.15 12.82 0.87
N LEU A 37 -0.24 11.79 1.70
CA LEU A 37 -1.38 11.60 2.58
C LEU A 37 -1.01 11.93 4.02
N ARG A 38 -1.98 12.48 4.73
CA ARG A 38 -1.83 12.63 6.18
C ARG A 38 -2.17 11.30 6.82
N MET A 39 -1.27 10.82 7.67
CA MET A 39 -1.48 9.52 8.27
C MET A 39 -0.83 9.45 9.64
N GLU A 40 -1.40 8.59 10.46
CA GLU A 40 -0.80 8.22 11.73
C GLU A 40 -0.06 6.91 11.51
N ILE A 41 1.27 6.99 11.45
CA ILE A 41 2.09 5.80 11.19
C ILE A 41 2.19 4.98 12.46
N ARG A 42 1.90 3.68 12.32
CA ARG A 42 1.89 2.78 13.48
C ARG A 42 3.31 2.30 13.79
N PRO A 43 3.58 1.95 15.07
CA PRO A 43 4.93 1.59 15.49
C PRO A 43 5.51 0.35 14.82
N ASN A 44 4.68 -0.56 14.34
CA ASN A 44 5.18 -1.75 13.67
C ASN A 44 5.57 -1.54 12.22
N SER A 45 5.50 -0.28 11.73
CA SER A 45 5.99 0.04 10.41
C SER A 45 7.52 -0.10 10.36
N GLN A 46 8.04 -0.47 9.18
CA GLN A 46 9.47 -0.73 9.00
C GLN A 46 10.01 0.05 7.82
N GLY A 47 10.17 1.36 8.00
CA GLY A 47 10.74 2.22 6.98
C GLY A 47 9.98 2.17 5.67
N SER A 48 10.67 1.81 4.59
CA SER A 48 10.03 1.68 3.28
C SER A 48 9.67 0.24 2.96
N GLU A 49 9.89 -0.68 3.89
CA GLU A 49 9.60 -2.09 3.66
C GLU A 49 8.15 -2.45 4.02
N TYR A 50 7.62 -1.83 5.04
CA TYR A 50 6.26 -2.11 5.49
C TYR A 50 5.68 -0.86 6.11
N LEU A 51 4.48 -0.52 5.71
CA LEU A 51 3.77 0.65 6.23
C LEU A 51 2.44 0.20 6.82
N GLU A 52 2.23 0.53 8.07
CA GLU A 52 0.91 0.39 8.68
C GLU A 52 0.54 1.76 9.22
N ALA A 53 -0.58 2.29 8.78
CA ALA A 53 -0.96 3.65 9.10
C ALA A 53 -2.47 3.80 9.16
N VAL A 54 -2.91 4.80 9.92
CA VAL A 54 -4.33 5.16 9.97
C VAL A 54 -4.51 6.39 9.11
N ILE A 55 -5.46 6.32 8.19
CA ILE A 55 -5.72 7.37 7.21
C ILE A 55 -7.16 7.83 7.34
N SER A 56 -7.37 9.13 7.15
CA SER A 56 -8.72 9.71 7.20
C SER A 56 -9.51 9.31 5.95
N LYS A 57 -10.79 9.05 6.14
CA LYS A 57 -11.68 8.77 5.03
C LYS A 57 -11.70 9.90 4.01
N GLN A 58 -11.41 11.13 4.44
CA GLN A 58 -11.35 12.25 3.52
C GLN A 58 -10.30 12.07 2.45
N ASP A 59 -9.25 11.32 2.74
CA ASP A 59 -8.17 11.07 1.79
C ASP A 59 -8.35 9.76 1.01
N LEU A 60 -9.49 9.10 1.15
CA LEU A 60 -9.68 7.77 0.58
C LEU A 60 -9.58 7.77 -0.94
N GLU A 61 -10.17 8.76 -1.61
CA GLU A 61 -10.11 8.79 -3.06
C GLU A 61 -8.68 9.01 -3.55
N LEU A 62 -7.94 9.88 -2.86
CA LEU A 62 -6.55 10.12 -3.21
C LEU A 62 -5.73 8.87 -2.97
N LEU A 63 -5.98 8.18 -1.87
CA LEU A 63 -5.32 6.91 -1.57
C LEU A 63 -5.59 5.89 -2.68
N HIS A 64 -6.84 5.74 -3.08
CA HIS A 64 -7.19 4.81 -4.15
C HIS A 64 -6.48 5.16 -5.45
N SER A 65 -6.39 6.45 -5.78
CA SER A 65 -5.72 6.88 -7.00
C SER A 65 -4.24 6.50 -6.97
N LEU A 66 -3.59 6.70 -5.82
CA LEU A 66 -2.18 6.35 -5.70
C LEU A 66 -1.97 4.84 -5.78
N LEU A 67 -2.84 4.07 -5.14
CA LEU A 67 -2.71 2.61 -5.18
C LEU A 67 -2.94 2.09 -6.59
N LYS A 68 -3.92 2.63 -7.30
CA LYS A 68 -4.15 2.24 -8.69
C LYS A 68 -2.95 2.57 -9.57
N LYS A 69 -2.36 3.72 -9.34
CA LYS A 69 -1.20 4.16 -10.11
C LYS A 69 -0.04 3.17 -9.97
N HIS A 70 0.18 2.67 -8.77
CA HIS A 70 1.31 1.81 -8.50
C HIS A 70 1.02 0.32 -8.67
N LEU A 71 -0.20 -0.09 -8.35
CA LEU A 71 -0.54 -1.51 -8.26
C LEU A 71 -1.61 -1.95 -9.25
N GLY A 72 -2.25 -0.99 -9.93
CA GLY A 72 -3.36 -1.30 -10.81
C GLY A 72 -4.68 -1.35 -10.06
N PRO A 73 -5.75 -1.77 -10.74
CA PRO A 73 -7.08 -1.81 -10.13
C PRO A 73 -7.12 -2.74 -8.92
N ALA A 74 -8.04 -2.50 -8.02
CA ALA A 74 -8.19 -3.34 -6.84
C ALA A 74 -8.49 -4.79 -7.24
N ALA A 75 -7.76 -5.71 -6.63
CA ALA A 75 -8.03 -7.13 -6.81
C ALA A 75 -9.28 -7.54 -6.03
N LYS A 76 -9.56 -6.84 -4.93
CA LYS A 76 -10.80 -6.97 -4.20
C LYS A 76 -11.30 -5.59 -3.85
N GLU A 77 -12.54 -5.28 -4.21
CA GLU A 77 -13.17 -4.02 -3.87
C GLU A 77 -14.07 -4.21 -2.67
N SER A 78 -14.25 -3.14 -1.91
CA SER A 78 -15.14 -3.15 -0.76
C SER A 78 -16.54 -3.56 -1.21
N GLY A 79 -17.12 -4.51 -0.49
CA GLY A 79 -18.46 -4.99 -0.78
C GLY A 79 -18.54 -6.02 -1.90
N LYS A 80 -17.41 -6.43 -2.47
CA LYS A 80 -17.39 -7.38 -3.57
C LYS A 80 -16.54 -8.58 -3.24
N GLU A 81 -16.81 -9.68 -3.90
CA GLU A 81 -16.02 -10.89 -3.73
C GLU A 81 -14.73 -10.79 -4.53
N ALA A 82 -13.71 -11.49 -4.06
CA ALA A 82 -12.42 -11.54 -4.73
C ALA A 82 -12.23 -12.90 -5.37
N ASN A 83 -11.52 -12.92 -6.50
CA ASN A 83 -11.12 -14.15 -7.15
C ASN A 83 -9.60 -14.14 -7.23
N LEU A 84 -8.96 -14.69 -6.21
CA LEU A 84 -7.51 -14.62 -6.07
C LEU A 84 -6.90 -16.00 -6.34
N SER A 85 -5.68 -15.99 -6.90
CA SER A 85 -4.93 -17.24 -7.05
C SER A 85 -4.60 -17.81 -5.66
N ASN A 86 -4.23 -19.09 -5.61
CA ASN A 86 -3.88 -19.70 -4.34
C ASN A 86 -2.69 -19.00 -3.69
N GLU A 87 -1.71 -18.60 -4.48
CA GLU A 87 -0.53 -17.93 -3.95
C GLU A 87 -0.87 -16.57 -3.34
N ILE A 88 -1.72 -15.82 -4.02
CA ILE A 88 -2.14 -14.51 -3.51
C ILE A 88 -3.04 -14.68 -2.30
N GLN A 89 -3.89 -15.71 -2.30
CA GLN A 89 -4.74 -15.98 -1.15
C GLN A 89 -3.90 -16.25 0.11
N LYS A 90 -2.75 -16.90 -0.04
CA LYS A 90 -1.86 -17.11 1.09
C LYS A 90 -1.31 -15.80 1.65
N VAL A 91 -1.02 -14.85 0.77
CA VAL A 91 -0.59 -13.52 1.21
C VAL A 91 -1.69 -12.87 2.03
N VAL A 92 -2.92 -12.92 1.52
CA VAL A 92 -4.08 -12.35 2.21
C VAL A 92 -4.28 -13.03 3.56
N ASP A 93 -4.18 -14.36 3.60
CA ASP A 93 -4.36 -15.10 4.84
C ASP A 93 -3.32 -14.72 5.88
N ALA A 94 -2.09 -14.48 5.45
CA ALA A 94 -1.03 -14.06 6.36
C ALA A 94 -1.28 -12.66 6.93
N LEU A 95 -2.08 -11.84 6.24
CA LEU A 95 -2.47 -10.53 6.74
C LEU A 95 -3.70 -10.58 7.63
N GLY A 96 -4.29 -11.75 7.81
CA GLY A 96 -5.48 -11.90 8.64
C GLY A 96 -6.76 -12.10 7.85
N GLY A 97 -6.66 -12.32 6.54
CA GLY A 97 -7.81 -12.49 5.68
C GLY A 97 -8.42 -11.18 5.24
N LEU A 98 -9.44 -11.26 4.40
CA LEU A 98 -10.14 -10.08 3.92
C LEU A 98 -11.63 -10.24 4.21
N ARG A 99 -12.21 -9.23 4.83
CA ARG A 99 -13.64 -9.19 5.07
C ARG A 99 -14.32 -8.47 3.91
N ASN A 100 -15.64 -8.54 3.89
CA ASN A 100 -16.42 -7.97 2.80
C ASN A 100 -16.16 -6.49 2.57
N GLU A 101 -16.00 -5.71 3.64
CA GLU A 101 -15.82 -4.25 3.54
C GLU A 101 -14.37 -3.85 3.27
N GLN A 102 -13.45 -4.79 3.20
CA GLN A 102 -12.04 -4.50 3.00
C GLN A 102 -11.69 -4.49 1.53
N SER A 103 -10.58 -3.81 1.20
CA SER A 103 -10.08 -3.72 -0.17
C SER A 103 -8.66 -4.23 -0.22
N PHE A 104 -8.26 -4.78 -1.36
CA PHE A 104 -6.92 -5.33 -1.53
C PHE A 104 -6.40 -5.01 -2.93
N PHE A 105 -5.19 -4.48 -2.97
CA PHE A 105 -4.47 -4.16 -4.20
C PHE A 105 -3.15 -4.89 -4.17
N TYR A 106 -2.69 -5.38 -5.30
CA TYR A 106 -1.37 -5.97 -5.37
C TYR A 106 -0.82 -5.93 -6.78
N LYS A 107 0.49 -6.05 -6.86
CA LYS A 107 1.21 -6.23 -8.11
C LYS A 107 2.28 -7.28 -7.88
N GLN A 108 2.36 -8.24 -8.76
CA GLN A 108 3.34 -9.32 -8.64
C GLN A 108 4.53 -9.03 -9.55
N GLU A 109 5.73 -9.14 -8.98
CA GLU A 109 6.99 -8.98 -9.72
C GLU A 109 7.84 -10.20 -9.39
N GLY A 110 7.84 -11.19 -10.28
CA GLY A 110 8.53 -12.43 -10.01
C GLY A 110 7.88 -13.17 -8.84
N ASP A 111 8.69 -13.44 -7.82
CA ASP A 111 8.18 -14.09 -6.61
C ASP A 111 7.80 -13.08 -5.54
N LYS A 112 7.81 -11.79 -5.85
CA LYS A 112 7.44 -10.75 -4.89
C LYS A 112 6.05 -10.23 -5.18
N VAL A 113 5.31 -9.97 -4.11
CA VAL A 113 3.99 -9.35 -4.21
C VAL A 113 4.04 -8.04 -3.42
N ILE A 114 3.84 -6.96 -4.14
CA ILE A 114 3.72 -5.63 -3.52
C ILE A 114 2.23 -5.43 -3.31
N TYR A 115 1.83 -5.13 -2.08
CA TYR A 115 0.41 -5.10 -1.76
C TYR A 115 0.02 -3.89 -0.93
N ALA A 116 -1.27 -3.61 -0.94
CA ALA A 116 -1.88 -2.64 -0.04
C ALA A 116 -3.28 -3.14 0.30
N ALA A 117 -3.57 -3.18 1.59
CA ALA A 117 -4.87 -3.62 2.08
C ALA A 117 -5.47 -2.52 2.93
N LEU A 118 -6.77 -2.31 2.80
CA LEU A 118 -7.49 -1.25 3.48
C LEU A 118 -8.57 -1.85 4.37
N TRP A 119 -8.53 -1.47 5.66
CA TRP A 119 -9.50 -1.92 6.65
C TRP A 119 -10.24 -0.73 7.21
N PRO A 120 -11.50 -0.47 6.78
CA PRO A 120 -12.31 0.56 7.44
C PRO A 120 -12.56 0.16 8.89
N TRP A 121 -12.53 1.14 9.78
CA TRP A 121 -12.80 0.88 11.19
C TRP A 121 -14.31 0.74 11.42
N GLY A 122 -14.70 -0.36 12.09
CA GLY A 122 -16.10 -0.53 12.44
C GLY A 122 -16.57 0.45 13.49
N SER A 123 -15.66 0.83 14.40
CA SER A 123 -16.02 1.75 15.49
C SER A 123 -15.96 3.21 15.08
N ASN A 124 -15.25 3.52 14.00
CA ASN A 124 -15.10 4.91 13.54
C ASN A 124 -14.97 4.91 12.04
N PRO A 125 -16.07 5.15 11.32
CA PRO A 125 -16.04 5.06 9.85
C PRO A 125 -15.18 6.13 9.17
N ASP A 126 -14.74 7.14 9.92
CA ASP A 126 -13.87 8.16 9.35
C ASP A 126 -12.41 7.72 9.31
N LYS A 127 -12.11 6.53 9.80
CA LYS A 127 -10.73 6.04 9.85
C LYS A 127 -10.58 4.73 9.12
N ILE A 128 -9.43 4.58 8.48
CA ILE A 128 -9.09 3.41 7.68
C ILE A 128 -7.68 3.01 8.02
N THR A 129 -7.46 1.73 8.30
CA THR A 129 -6.10 1.23 8.45
C THR A 129 -5.58 0.79 7.09
N LEU A 130 -4.42 1.30 6.74
CA LEU A 130 -3.68 0.87 5.55
C LEU A 130 -2.55 -0.04 5.98
N LYS A 131 -2.43 -1.18 5.33
CA LYS A 131 -1.25 -2.05 5.49
C LYS A 131 -0.68 -2.27 4.10
N SER A 132 0.58 -1.87 3.92
CA SER A 132 1.23 -1.95 2.62
C SER A 132 2.64 -2.47 2.79
N GLY A 133 3.03 -3.42 1.96
CA GLY A 133 4.36 -3.99 2.07
C GLY A 133 4.65 -4.93 0.93
N VAL A 134 5.59 -5.82 1.16
CA VAL A 134 6.03 -6.81 0.18
C VAL A 134 6.02 -8.18 0.82
N SER A 135 5.47 -9.14 0.10
CA SER A 135 5.48 -10.53 0.53
C SER A 135 6.19 -11.35 -0.55
N THR A 136 6.90 -12.38 -0.13
CA THR A 136 7.54 -13.31 -1.08
C THR A 136 6.63 -14.51 -1.24
N LEU A 137 6.35 -14.85 -2.49
CA LEU A 137 5.53 -16.02 -2.78
C LEU A 137 6.35 -17.29 -2.59
N VAL A 138 5.71 -18.29 -2.05
CA VAL A 138 6.30 -19.62 -1.93
C VAL A 138 5.53 -20.54 -2.86
N PHE A 139 6.20 -21.00 -3.89
CA PHE A 139 5.61 -21.95 -4.82
C PHE A 139 5.96 -23.36 -4.34
N ILE A 140 4.93 -24.12 -4.02
CA ILE A 140 5.14 -25.49 -3.58
C ILE A 140 5.27 -26.33 -4.82
N ASP A 141 6.43 -26.93 -4.96
CA ASP A 141 6.71 -27.77 -6.08
C ASP A 141 6.13 -29.13 -5.80
N GLN A 142 5.16 -29.53 -6.61
CA GLN A 142 4.49 -30.81 -6.43
C GLN A 142 4.90 -31.81 -7.54
#